data_263c160a474582251648b437802a323d
#
_entry.id   263c160a474582251648b437802a323d
#
_cell.length_a   1.000
_cell.length_b   1.000
_cell.length_c   1.000
_cell.angle_alpha   90.00
_cell.angle_beta   90.00
_cell.angle_gamma   90.00
#
_symmetry.space_group_name_H-M   'P 1'
#
loop_
_entity.id
_entity.type
_entity.pdbx_description
1 polymer ?
#
loop_
_entity_poly.entity_id
_entity_poly.type
_entity_poly.pdbx_seq_one_letter_code
_entity_poly.pdbx_strand_id
1 'polypeptide(L)'
;SRYDRASGKLMKILLSNDDGVHALGIKVLYDELVKMAEVTVVAPDRNCSGASNSLTLMNPLRIQTLDNGFISVNGTPTDSVHLGISQLVTPDLVVAGINCGANLGDDTLYSGTVAAATEGRHMGMPAIAVSLVGQSEQNYQTAAVVTAKFIQRLQSHPLAVDQIININVPDIPLSELKGVKVTRLGNRHKAEMMEKTQDPWQRDIYWYGRLGQEQDCGEGTDFHAIANGYASITPLTVDMTAHDSLASITRWVGDLII
;
A
#
# COMPACT_ATOMS: atom_id res chain seq x y z
N SER A 1 17.05 8.35 -14.76
CA SER A 1 16.59 8.38 -16.14
C SER A 1 15.64 9.58 -16.30
N ARG A 2 15.97 10.47 -17.24
CA ARG A 2 15.12 11.63 -17.56
C ARG A 2 13.87 11.11 -18.24
N TYR A 3 12.71 11.38 -17.66
CA TYR A 3 11.44 11.25 -18.34
C TYR A 3 11.46 12.14 -19.59
N ASP A 4 11.56 11.51 -20.74
CA ASP A 4 11.66 12.23 -22.02
C ASP A 4 10.24 12.58 -22.49
N ARG A 5 9.81 13.82 -22.20
CA ARG A 5 8.57 14.41 -22.76
C ARG A 5 8.57 14.50 -24.28
N ALA A 6 9.73 14.27 -24.92
CA ALA A 6 9.89 14.37 -26.37
C ALA A 6 9.44 13.10 -27.12
N SER A 7 9.26 11.96 -26.44
CA SER A 7 8.96 10.68 -27.11
C SER A 7 7.48 10.38 -27.32
N GLY A 8 6.55 11.17 -26.78
CA GLY A 8 5.09 10.91 -26.90
C GLY A 8 4.61 9.60 -26.27
N LYS A 9 5.46 8.89 -25.50
CA LYS A 9 5.15 7.60 -24.90
C LYS A 9 4.40 7.78 -23.60
N LEU A 10 3.23 7.14 -23.48
CA LEU A 10 2.47 7.09 -22.23
C LEU A 10 3.29 6.37 -21.15
N MET A 11 3.20 6.87 -19.91
CA MET A 11 3.73 6.19 -18.73
C MET A 11 3.04 4.84 -18.54
N LYS A 12 3.81 3.81 -18.17
CA LYS A 12 3.29 2.47 -17.87
C LYS A 12 3.15 2.29 -16.36
N ILE A 13 1.95 1.97 -15.91
CA ILE A 13 1.65 1.71 -14.52
C ILE A 13 1.27 0.23 -14.34
N LEU A 14 1.93 -0.45 -13.39
CA LEU A 14 1.44 -1.71 -12.84
C LEU A 14 0.57 -1.39 -11.63
N LEU A 15 -0.71 -1.77 -11.68
CA LEU A 15 -1.69 -1.56 -10.62
C LEU A 15 -2.03 -2.89 -9.94
N SER A 16 -1.94 -2.93 -8.62
CA SER A 16 -2.28 -4.08 -7.78
C SER A 16 -3.09 -3.66 -6.54
N ASN A 17 -3.49 -4.60 -5.70
CA ASN A 17 -4.12 -4.37 -4.41
C ASN A 17 -3.99 -5.61 -3.51
N ASP A 18 -4.58 -5.59 -2.32
CA ASP A 18 -4.75 -6.75 -1.44
C ASP A 18 -6.22 -7.14 -1.21
N ASP A 19 -7.18 -6.28 -1.55
CA ASP A 19 -8.61 -6.60 -1.51
C ASP A 19 -9.07 -7.59 -2.59
N GLY A 20 -8.23 -7.81 -3.59
CA GLY A 20 -8.48 -8.72 -4.71
C GLY A 20 -8.88 -8.00 -6.00
N VAL A 21 -8.70 -8.71 -7.12
CA VAL A 21 -8.87 -8.18 -8.50
C VAL A 21 -10.30 -7.69 -8.81
N HIS A 22 -11.30 -8.16 -8.06
CA HIS A 22 -12.71 -7.78 -8.22
C HIS A 22 -13.16 -6.63 -7.31
N ALA A 23 -12.28 -6.12 -6.45
CA ALA A 23 -12.61 -5.06 -5.50
C ALA A 23 -12.95 -3.75 -6.21
N LEU A 24 -13.87 -2.97 -5.62
CA LEU A 24 -14.29 -1.68 -6.18
C LEU A 24 -13.13 -0.67 -6.21
N GLY A 25 -12.28 -0.66 -5.18
CA GLY A 25 -11.19 0.30 -5.07
C GLY A 25 -10.19 0.25 -6.22
N ILE A 26 -9.78 -0.96 -6.66
CA ILE A 26 -8.85 -1.10 -7.79
C ILE A 26 -9.52 -0.70 -9.11
N LYS A 27 -10.81 -0.98 -9.27
CA LYS A 27 -11.59 -0.58 -10.45
C LYS A 27 -11.67 0.94 -10.59
N VAL A 28 -12.02 1.65 -9.50
CA VAL A 28 -12.13 3.11 -9.49
C VAL A 28 -10.77 3.75 -9.77
N LEU A 29 -9.70 3.22 -9.19
CA LEU A 29 -8.35 3.73 -9.43
C LEU A 29 -7.92 3.48 -10.87
N TYR A 30 -8.20 2.30 -11.43
CA TYR A 30 -7.94 1.99 -12.83
C TYR A 30 -8.63 3.00 -13.75
N ASP A 31 -9.93 3.23 -13.56
CA ASP A 31 -10.72 4.14 -14.40
C ASP A 31 -10.20 5.59 -14.36
N GLU A 32 -9.56 6.00 -13.27
CA GLU A 32 -8.92 7.31 -13.17
C GLU A 32 -7.55 7.32 -13.88
N LEU A 33 -6.72 6.31 -13.64
CA LEU A 33 -5.34 6.28 -14.13
C LEU A 33 -5.23 6.05 -15.64
N VAL A 34 -6.17 5.30 -16.26
CA VAL A 34 -6.17 5.10 -17.73
C VAL A 34 -6.37 6.39 -18.52
N LYS A 35 -6.83 7.45 -17.89
CA LYS A 35 -6.95 8.77 -18.52
C LYS A 35 -5.59 9.42 -18.81
N MET A 36 -4.52 8.92 -18.16
CA MET A 36 -3.19 9.55 -18.22
C MET A 36 -2.03 8.58 -18.44
N ALA A 37 -2.27 7.28 -18.39
CA ALA A 37 -1.24 6.26 -18.45
C ALA A 37 -1.75 4.96 -19.11
N GLU A 38 -0.82 4.11 -19.56
CA GLU A 38 -1.08 2.71 -19.90
C GLU A 38 -1.06 1.90 -18.58
N VAL A 39 -2.19 1.29 -18.21
CA VAL A 39 -2.34 0.60 -16.93
C VAL A 39 -2.53 -0.89 -17.12
N THR A 40 -1.65 -1.68 -16.52
CA THR A 40 -1.78 -3.14 -16.42
C THR A 40 -2.19 -3.50 -15.00
N VAL A 41 -3.31 -4.19 -14.83
CA VAL A 41 -3.79 -4.66 -13.52
C VAL A 41 -3.34 -6.10 -13.30
N VAL A 42 -2.61 -6.35 -12.21
CA VAL A 42 -2.22 -7.68 -11.74
C VAL A 42 -2.45 -7.75 -10.24
N ALA A 43 -3.42 -8.52 -9.80
CA ALA A 43 -3.87 -8.53 -8.42
C ALA A 43 -4.28 -9.93 -7.94
N PRO A 44 -4.34 -10.19 -6.62
CA PRO A 44 -4.79 -11.46 -6.08
C PRO A 44 -6.21 -11.83 -6.51
N ASP A 45 -6.47 -13.14 -6.62
CA ASP A 45 -7.81 -13.68 -6.94
C ASP A 45 -8.82 -13.53 -5.79
N ARG A 46 -8.36 -13.16 -4.61
CA ARG A 46 -9.13 -13.06 -3.36
C ARG A 46 -8.62 -11.93 -2.48
N ASN A 47 -9.37 -11.62 -1.43
CA ASN A 47 -8.91 -10.72 -0.38
C ASN A 47 -7.75 -11.37 0.40
N CYS A 48 -6.65 -10.64 0.52
CA CYS A 48 -5.41 -10.99 1.21
C CYS A 48 -5.07 -10.01 2.33
N SER A 49 -6.06 -9.37 2.96
CA SER A 49 -5.85 -8.43 4.07
C SER A 49 -4.98 -9.05 5.17
N GLY A 50 -3.99 -8.30 5.66
CA GLY A 50 -3.05 -8.76 6.68
C GLY A 50 -1.95 -9.69 6.16
N ALA A 51 -1.82 -9.89 4.85
CA ALA A 51 -0.81 -10.79 4.27
C ALA A 51 0.63 -10.24 4.39
N SER A 52 0.81 -8.95 4.63
CA SER A 52 2.15 -8.34 4.67
C SER A 52 2.97 -8.67 3.42
N ASN A 53 4.30 -8.78 3.54
CA ASN A 53 5.22 -9.09 2.44
C ASN A 53 5.38 -10.61 2.18
N SER A 54 4.35 -11.41 2.45
CA SER A 54 4.45 -12.86 2.28
C SER A 54 4.60 -13.27 0.82
N LEU A 55 5.39 -14.33 0.59
CA LEU A 55 5.66 -14.93 -0.71
C LEU A 55 5.14 -16.37 -0.76
N THR A 56 4.58 -16.77 -1.89
CA THR A 56 4.14 -18.14 -2.15
C THR A 56 5.29 -18.96 -2.72
N LEU A 57 6.10 -19.55 -1.84
CA LEU A 57 7.31 -20.29 -2.25
C LEU A 57 7.07 -21.78 -2.51
N MET A 58 6.04 -22.38 -1.89
CA MET A 58 5.82 -23.83 -1.91
C MET A 58 4.83 -24.29 -2.98
N ASN A 59 4.14 -23.37 -3.63
CA ASN A 59 3.14 -23.67 -4.64
C ASN A 59 3.36 -22.82 -5.89
N PRO A 60 3.04 -23.33 -7.09
CA PRO A 60 3.13 -22.54 -8.31
C PRO A 60 2.08 -21.44 -8.34
N LEU A 61 2.48 -20.28 -8.84
CA LEU A 61 1.54 -19.20 -9.16
C LEU A 61 0.88 -19.47 -10.52
N ARG A 62 -0.39 -19.13 -10.61
CA ARG A 62 -1.19 -19.19 -11.84
C ARG A 62 -1.86 -17.87 -12.07
N ILE A 63 -1.96 -17.48 -13.34
CA ILE A 63 -2.66 -16.27 -13.76
C ILE A 63 -3.91 -16.64 -14.53
N GLN A 64 -4.90 -15.78 -14.46
CA GLN A 64 -6.10 -15.79 -15.29
C GLN A 64 -6.38 -14.38 -15.77
N THR A 65 -6.48 -14.21 -17.09
CA THR A 65 -6.95 -12.94 -17.66
C THR A 65 -8.47 -12.93 -17.64
N LEU A 66 -9.04 -11.91 -17.01
CA LEU A 66 -10.48 -11.69 -16.92
C LEU A 66 -11.02 -10.98 -18.17
N ASP A 67 -12.34 -10.98 -18.35
CA ASP A 67 -13.00 -10.38 -19.52
C ASP A 67 -12.73 -8.87 -19.66
N ASN A 68 -12.49 -8.18 -18.56
CA ASN A 68 -12.11 -6.76 -18.53
C ASN A 68 -10.61 -6.50 -18.76
N GLY A 69 -9.83 -7.55 -19.03
CA GLY A 69 -8.38 -7.47 -19.24
C GLY A 69 -7.54 -7.45 -17.96
N PHE A 70 -8.15 -7.48 -16.78
CA PHE A 70 -7.41 -7.58 -15.51
C PHE A 70 -6.82 -8.98 -15.36
N ILE A 71 -5.64 -9.07 -14.74
CA ILE A 71 -4.93 -10.32 -14.51
C ILE A 71 -5.05 -10.68 -13.03
N SER A 72 -5.68 -11.82 -12.80
CA SER A 72 -5.87 -12.43 -11.49
C SER A 72 -4.73 -13.42 -11.20
N VAL A 73 -4.22 -13.41 -9.97
CA VAL A 73 -3.14 -14.30 -9.50
C VAL A 73 -3.59 -15.05 -8.25
N ASN A 74 -3.35 -16.37 -8.18
CA ASN A 74 -3.66 -17.20 -7.00
C ASN A 74 -2.62 -17.05 -5.87
N GLY A 75 -2.02 -15.89 -5.73
CA GLY A 75 -0.96 -15.57 -4.78
C GLY A 75 -1.28 -14.38 -3.89
N THR A 76 -0.26 -13.88 -3.23
CA THR A 76 -0.32 -12.68 -2.39
C THR A 76 -0.24 -11.40 -3.22
N PRO A 77 -0.49 -10.21 -2.63
CA PRO A 77 -0.22 -8.94 -3.30
C PRO A 77 1.23 -8.78 -3.75
N THR A 78 2.19 -9.20 -2.93
CA THR A 78 3.62 -9.22 -3.27
C THR A 78 3.90 -10.13 -4.46
N ASP A 79 3.35 -11.35 -4.47
CA ASP A 79 3.46 -12.28 -5.60
C ASP A 79 2.90 -11.68 -6.90
N SER A 80 1.77 -10.99 -6.81
CA SER A 80 1.10 -10.37 -7.97
C SER A 80 1.97 -9.29 -8.61
N VAL A 81 2.57 -8.42 -7.80
CA VAL A 81 3.47 -7.37 -8.30
C VAL A 81 4.77 -7.99 -8.84
N HIS A 82 5.38 -8.92 -8.11
CA HIS A 82 6.61 -9.59 -8.55
C HIS A 82 6.43 -10.30 -9.89
N LEU A 83 5.35 -11.07 -10.04
CA LEU A 83 5.01 -11.76 -11.29
C LEU A 83 4.73 -10.73 -12.41
N GLY A 84 3.99 -9.68 -12.11
CA GLY A 84 3.69 -8.61 -13.05
C GLY A 84 4.94 -7.97 -13.64
N ILE A 85 5.89 -7.60 -12.80
CA ILE A 85 7.17 -6.97 -13.20
C ILE A 85 8.07 -7.97 -13.95
N SER A 86 8.15 -9.19 -13.45
CA SER A 86 9.11 -10.18 -13.99
C SER A 86 8.67 -10.82 -15.31
N GLN A 87 7.35 -10.88 -15.58
CA GLN A 87 6.82 -11.68 -16.70
C GLN A 87 5.86 -10.92 -17.64
N LEU A 88 5.20 -9.86 -17.17
CA LEU A 88 4.08 -9.30 -17.92
C LEU A 88 4.33 -7.88 -18.43
N VAL A 89 4.94 -7.01 -17.65
CA VAL A 89 5.14 -5.60 -18.01
C VAL A 89 6.41 -5.04 -17.38
N THR A 90 7.06 -4.13 -18.09
CA THR A 90 8.12 -3.29 -17.52
C THR A 90 7.50 -1.93 -17.16
N PRO A 91 7.04 -1.72 -15.93
CA PRO A 91 6.36 -0.49 -15.55
C PRO A 91 7.35 0.63 -15.26
N ASP A 92 6.91 1.86 -15.43
CA ASP A 92 7.59 3.05 -14.95
C ASP A 92 7.24 3.33 -13.47
N LEU A 93 6.06 2.87 -13.03
CA LEU A 93 5.50 3.10 -11.71
C LEU A 93 4.65 1.91 -11.28
N VAL A 94 4.75 1.54 -10.01
CA VAL A 94 3.82 0.59 -9.36
C VAL A 94 2.91 1.35 -8.40
N VAL A 95 1.60 1.09 -8.50
CA VAL A 95 0.58 1.62 -7.61
C VAL A 95 -0.21 0.47 -7.01
N ALA A 96 -0.40 0.48 -5.70
CA ALA A 96 -1.21 -0.50 -4.98
C ALA A 96 -2.41 0.17 -4.32
N GLY A 97 -3.61 -0.33 -4.57
CA GLY A 97 -4.85 0.16 -3.96
C GLY A 97 -6.01 0.27 -4.98
N ILE A 98 -7.07 0.97 -4.63
CA ILE A 98 -7.31 1.71 -3.36
C ILE A 98 -7.78 0.69 -2.32
N ASN A 99 -7.05 0.58 -1.22
CA ASN A 99 -7.43 -0.29 -0.11
C ASN A 99 -8.71 0.19 0.57
N CYS A 100 -9.60 -0.73 0.91
CA CYS A 100 -10.74 -0.48 1.79
C CYS A 100 -10.28 -0.49 3.25
N GLY A 101 -10.09 0.67 3.83
CA GLY A 101 -9.58 0.83 5.19
C GLY A 101 -8.20 1.47 5.26
N ALA A 102 -7.84 1.90 6.46
CA ALA A 102 -6.62 2.65 6.73
C ALA A 102 -5.36 1.77 6.69
N ASN A 103 -4.26 2.37 6.24
CA ASN A 103 -2.90 1.86 6.45
C ASN A 103 -2.08 2.97 7.13
N LEU A 104 -2.40 3.21 8.41
CA LEU A 104 -1.84 4.29 9.23
C LEU A 104 -0.92 3.72 10.31
N GLY A 105 0.07 4.51 10.69
CA GLY A 105 1.00 4.16 11.77
C GLY A 105 1.68 2.83 11.55
N ASP A 106 1.85 2.08 12.63
CA ASP A 106 2.46 0.75 12.63
C ASP A 106 1.60 -0.36 11.98
N ASP A 107 0.31 -0.10 11.66
CA ASP A 107 -0.51 -1.01 10.86
C ASP A 107 0.09 -1.26 9.47
N THR A 108 0.91 -0.34 8.95
CA THR A 108 1.65 -0.48 7.69
C THR A 108 2.52 -1.74 7.63
N LEU A 109 2.99 -2.26 8.77
CA LEU A 109 3.79 -3.50 8.85
C LEU A 109 3.01 -4.74 8.41
N TYR A 110 1.69 -4.73 8.55
CA TYR A 110 0.81 -5.87 8.21
C TYR A 110 0.08 -5.70 6.88
N SER A 111 0.18 -4.51 6.28
CA SER A 111 -0.56 -4.14 5.08
C SER A 111 -0.09 -4.87 3.84
N GLY A 112 -1.00 -5.59 3.19
CA GLY A 112 -0.77 -6.17 1.86
C GLY A 112 -0.68 -5.10 0.77
N THR A 113 -1.39 -3.98 0.91
CA THR A 113 -1.31 -2.83 -0.01
C THR A 113 0.07 -2.18 0.04
N VAL A 114 0.60 -1.90 1.24
CA VAL A 114 1.96 -1.36 1.40
C VAL A 114 2.99 -2.37 0.92
N ALA A 115 2.79 -3.67 1.17
CA ALA A 115 3.67 -4.73 0.69
C ALA A 115 3.73 -4.80 -0.85
N ALA A 116 2.60 -4.71 -1.54
CA ALA A 116 2.54 -4.66 -3.00
C ALA A 116 3.32 -3.45 -3.56
N ALA A 117 3.14 -2.27 -2.96
CA ALA A 117 3.92 -1.09 -3.33
C ALA A 117 5.41 -1.29 -3.06
N THR A 118 5.76 -1.87 -1.92
CA THR A 118 7.16 -2.16 -1.54
C THR A 118 7.85 -3.06 -2.56
N GLU A 119 7.16 -4.08 -3.08
CA GLU A 119 7.69 -4.95 -4.14
C GLU A 119 7.93 -4.20 -5.44
N GLY A 120 7.18 -3.14 -5.69
CA GLY A 120 7.30 -2.27 -6.86
C GLY A 120 8.33 -1.16 -6.77
N ARG A 121 9.12 -1.09 -5.69
CA ARG A 121 10.17 -0.08 -5.54
C ARG A 121 11.29 -0.25 -6.59
N HIS A 122 12.06 0.81 -6.84
CA HIS A 122 13.17 0.83 -7.79
C HIS A 122 12.80 0.68 -9.27
N MET A 123 11.55 0.91 -9.64
CA MET A 123 11.16 0.94 -11.05
C MET A 123 11.55 2.29 -11.70
N GLY A 124 10.89 3.15 -12.09
CA GLY A 124 11.33 4.46 -12.64
C GLY A 124 10.94 5.60 -11.71
N MET A 125 9.95 5.36 -10.84
CA MET A 125 9.41 6.30 -9.86
C MET A 125 9.25 5.60 -8.52
N PRO A 126 9.10 6.35 -7.41
CA PRO A 126 8.74 5.76 -6.13
C PRO A 126 7.38 5.06 -6.21
N ALA A 127 7.28 3.86 -5.60
CA ALA A 127 6.04 3.12 -5.58
C ALA A 127 4.99 3.82 -4.69
N ILE A 128 3.70 3.62 -4.99
CA ILE A 128 2.61 4.26 -4.27
C ILE A 128 1.68 3.20 -3.68
N ALA A 129 1.39 3.31 -2.39
CA ALA A 129 0.29 2.64 -1.72
C ALA A 129 -0.82 3.65 -1.45
N VAL A 130 -2.07 3.35 -1.76
CA VAL A 130 -3.20 4.26 -1.52
C VAL A 130 -4.35 3.54 -0.81
N SER A 131 -4.90 4.20 0.21
CA SER A 131 -5.96 3.68 1.08
C SER A 131 -7.05 4.72 1.30
N LEU A 132 -8.31 4.27 1.33
CA LEU A 132 -9.46 5.06 1.74
C LEU A 132 -9.73 4.78 3.22
N VAL A 133 -9.63 5.82 4.07
CA VAL A 133 -9.81 5.69 5.52
C VAL A 133 -11.28 5.83 5.89
N GLY A 134 -11.98 4.73 5.93
CA GLY A 134 -13.40 4.61 6.21
C GLY A 134 -13.90 3.24 5.83
N GLN A 135 -15.19 3.00 6.04
CA GLN A 135 -15.85 1.73 5.71
C GLN A 135 -17.08 1.93 4.80
N SER A 136 -17.37 3.18 4.41
CA SER A 136 -18.55 3.44 3.59
C SER A 136 -18.36 3.07 2.13
N GLU A 137 -17.11 2.97 1.67
CA GLU A 137 -16.71 2.71 0.27
C GLU A 137 -17.30 3.71 -0.74
N GLN A 138 -17.76 4.88 -0.27
CA GLN A 138 -18.49 5.83 -1.12
C GLN A 138 -17.57 6.80 -1.85
N ASN A 139 -16.41 7.13 -1.27
CA ASN A 139 -15.56 8.20 -1.79
C ASN A 139 -14.22 7.69 -2.36
N TYR A 140 -14.17 6.48 -2.93
CA TYR A 140 -12.98 6.00 -3.66
C TYR A 140 -12.50 6.98 -4.73
N GLN A 141 -13.44 7.71 -5.37
CA GLN A 141 -13.08 8.71 -6.38
C GLN A 141 -12.23 9.83 -5.79
N THR A 142 -12.43 10.22 -4.53
CA THR A 142 -11.57 11.21 -3.86
C THR A 142 -10.13 10.72 -3.78
N ALA A 143 -9.93 9.46 -3.35
CA ALA A 143 -8.60 8.86 -3.27
C ALA A 143 -7.96 8.67 -4.67
N ALA A 144 -8.75 8.30 -5.68
CA ALA A 144 -8.27 8.16 -7.06
C ALA A 144 -7.77 9.50 -7.62
N VAL A 145 -8.53 10.58 -7.42
CA VAL A 145 -8.14 11.93 -7.88
C VAL A 145 -6.89 12.44 -7.15
N VAL A 146 -6.79 12.23 -5.84
CA VAL A 146 -5.58 12.59 -5.07
C VAL A 146 -4.37 11.85 -5.63
N THR A 147 -4.49 10.54 -5.87
CA THR A 147 -3.42 9.71 -6.42
C THR A 147 -3.01 10.17 -7.82
N ALA A 148 -3.97 10.41 -8.71
CA ALA A 148 -3.69 10.88 -10.07
C ALA A 148 -2.95 12.24 -10.07
N LYS A 149 -3.37 13.18 -9.24
CA LYS A 149 -2.68 14.48 -9.08
C LYS A 149 -1.27 14.31 -8.52
N PHE A 150 -1.06 13.39 -7.58
CA PHE A 150 0.26 13.08 -7.05
C PHE A 150 1.17 12.53 -8.14
N ILE A 151 0.69 11.58 -8.95
CA ILE A 151 1.44 11.00 -10.08
C ILE A 151 1.79 12.07 -11.12
N GLN A 152 0.86 12.95 -11.47
CA GLN A 152 1.14 14.08 -12.37
C GLN A 152 2.26 14.99 -11.82
N ARG A 153 2.28 15.19 -10.51
CA ARG A 153 3.33 15.96 -9.85
C ARG A 153 4.67 15.24 -9.91
N LEU A 154 4.71 13.91 -9.69
CA LEU A 154 5.92 13.09 -9.83
C LEU A 154 6.54 13.17 -11.22
N GLN A 155 5.74 13.20 -12.28
CA GLN A 155 6.23 13.31 -13.65
C GLN A 155 6.99 14.63 -13.89
N SER A 156 6.55 15.70 -13.24
CA SER A 156 7.17 17.03 -13.38
C SER A 156 8.26 17.32 -12.34
N HIS A 157 8.17 16.68 -11.17
CA HIS A 157 9.07 16.88 -10.03
C HIS A 157 9.39 15.51 -9.43
N PRO A 158 10.36 14.78 -10.00
CA PRO A 158 10.70 13.43 -9.55
C PRO A 158 11.18 13.39 -8.11
N LEU A 159 10.79 12.35 -7.39
CA LEU A 159 11.30 11.97 -6.07
C LEU A 159 12.27 10.78 -6.19
N ALA A 160 12.94 10.43 -5.10
CA ALA A 160 13.83 9.28 -5.02
C ALA A 160 13.07 7.97 -5.26
N VAL A 161 13.64 7.07 -6.08
CA VAL A 161 12.97 5.85 -6.56
C VAL A 161 12.92 4.72 -5.52
N ASP A 162 13.72 4.81 -4.46
CA ASP A 162 13.80 3.83 -3.37
C ASP A 162 12.75 4.05 -2.28
N GLN A 163 11.96 5.12 -2.40
CA GLN A 163 10.88 5.43 -1.47
C GLN A 163 9.57 4.70 -1.85
N ILE A 164 8.77 4.42 -0.84
CA ILE A 164 7.37 4.03 -0.98
C ILE A 164 6.53 5.20 -0.45
N ILE A 165 5.59 5.67 -1.24
CA ILE A 165 4.70 6.76 -0.84
C ILE A 165 3.39 6.16 -0.37
N ASN A 166 3.15 6.24 0.92
CA ASN A 166 1.90 5.77 1.55
C ASN A 166 0.89 6.93 1.61
N ILE A 167 -0.17 6.84 0.82
CA ILE A 167 -1.24 7.83 0.74
C ILE A 167 -2.47 7.27 1.45
N ASN A 168 -2.96 7.98 2.46
CA ASN A 168 -4.24 7.70 3.09
C ASN A 168 -5.17 8.88 2.85
N VAL A 169 -6.41 8.62 2.45
CA VAL A 169 -7.40 9.65 2.12
C VAL A 169 -8.65 9.40 2.98
N PRO A 170 -9.17 10.41 3.70
CA PRO A 170 -10.40 10.23 4.47
C PRO A 170 -11.58 9.96 3.53
N ASP A 171 -12.52 9.13 3.97
CA ASP A 171 -13.72 8.73 3.20
C ASP A 171 -14.77 9.86 3.20
N ILE A 172 -14.41 10.96 2.54
CA ILE A 172 -15.22 12.18 2.37
C ILE A 172 -15.26 12.60 0.90
N PRO A 173 -16.29 13.34 0.49
CA PRO A 173 -16.33 13.94 -0.85
C PRO A 173 -15.11 14.82 -1.13
N LEU A 174 -14.66 14.86 -2.38
CA LEU A 174 -13.50 15.67 -2.78
C LEU A 174 -13.65 17.15 -2.41
N SER A 175 -14.88 17.67 -2.43
CA SER A 175 -15.18 19.05 -2.05
C SER A 175 -14.97 19.36 -0.56
N GLU A 176 -14.94 18.33 0.29
CA GLU A 176 -14.72 18.45 1.74
C GLU A 176 -13.27 18.20 2.13
N LEU A 177 -12.46 17.63 1.21
CA LEU A 177 -11.04 17.40 1.45
C LEU A 177 -10.31 18.74 1.55
N LYS A 178 -9.69 19.00 2.71
CA LYS A 178 -9.00 20.27 2.97
C LYS A 178 -7.63 20.40 2.30
N GLY A 179 -7.13 19.32 1.67
CA GLY A 179 -5.84 19.26 1.00
C GLY A 179 -5.02 18.06 1.42
N VAL A 180 -3.71 18.15 1.23
CA VAL A 180 -2.73 17.08 1.53
C VAL A 180 -1.72 17.56 2.55
N LYS A 181 -1.28 16.66 3.45
CA LYS A 181 -0.18 16.89 4.38
C LYS A 181 0.88 15.80 4.24
N VAL A 182 2.14 16.20 4.24
CA VAL A 182 3.25 15.27 4.44
C VAL A 182 3.31 14.95 5.93
N THR A 183 3.40 13.66 6.24
CA THR A 183 3.27 13.16 7.60
C THR A 183 4.36 12.14 7.92
N ARG A 184 4.54 11.87 9.19
CA ARG A 184 5.21 10.67 9.69
C ARG A 184 4.16 9.65 10.14
N LEU A 185 4.57 8.40 10.27
CA LEU A 185 3.73 7.39 10.90
C LEU A 185 3.52 7.73 12.38
N GLY A 186 2.27 7.64 12.83
CA GLY A 186 1.96 7.53 14.24
C GLY A 186 2.10 6.08 14.72
N ASN A 187 1.53 5.75 15.88
CA ASN A 187 1.41 4.38 16.35
C ASN A 187 0.11 4.13 17.12
N ARG A 188 -0.25 2.85 17.25
CA ARG A 188 -1.34 2.38 18.09
C ARG A 188 -0.78 1.62 19.28
N HIS A 189 -1.60 1.48 20.32
CA HIS A 189 -1.39 0.42 21.31
C HIS A 189 -1.51 -0.94 20.61
N LYS A 190 -0.94 -1.97 21.22
CA LYS A 190 -1.16 -3.36 20.78
C LYS A 190 -2.65 -3.62 20.61
N ALA A 191 -2.99 -4.47 19.63
CA ALA A 191 -4.35 -4.94 19.48
C ALA A 191 -4.90 -5.49 20.81
N GLU A 192 -6.20 -5.35 21.03
CA GLU A 192 -6.86 -5.97 22.16
C GLU A 192 -6.63 -7.49 22.12
N MET A 193 -6.80 -8.13 23.28
CA MET A 193 -6.64 -9.58 23.38
C MET A 193 -7.55 -10.27 22.36
N MET A 194 -7.10 -11.42 21.85
CA MET A 194 -7.91 -12.24 20.95
C MET A 194 -9.23 -12.62 21.64
N GLU A 195 -10.32 -12.50 20.93
CA GLU A 195 -11.62 -12.90 21.39
C GLU A 195 -11.80 -14.41 21.21
N LYS A 196 -12.03 -15.13 22.32
CA LYS A 196 -12.33 -16.54 22.31
C LYS A 196 -13.83 -16.76 22.13
N THR A 197 -14.21 -17.64 21.21
CA THR A 197 -15.59 -18.11 21.02
C THR A 197 -15.57 -19.61 20.71
N GLN A 198 -16.70 -20.22 20.38
CA GLN A 198 -16.79 -21.62 20.00
C GLN A 198 -17.44 -21.80 18.65
N ASP A 199 -16.98 -22.81 17.92
CA ASP A 199 -17.61 -23.24 16.68
C ASP A 199 -18.91 -24.08 17.00
N PRO A 200 -19.71 -24.44 15.98
CA PRO A 200 -20.92 -25.25 16.19
C PRO A 200 -20.70 -26.63 16.86
N TRP A 201 -19.46 -27.12 16.89
CA TRP A 201 -19.05 -28.36 17.53
C TRP A 201 -18.41 -28.14 18.92
N GLN A 202 -18.59 -26.93 19.50
CA GLN A 202 -18.07 -26.55 20.83
C GLN A 202 -16.54 -26.57 20.94
N ARG A 203 -15.81 -26.46 19.83
CA ARG A 203 -14.36 -26.30 19.82
C ARG A 203 -13.99 -24.82 19.93
N ASP A 204 -12.99 -24.52 20.75
CA ASP A 204 -12.51 -23.16 20.93
C ASP A 204 -11.92 -22.61 19.62
N ILE A 205 -12.35 -21.42 19.24
CA ILE A 205 -11.80 -20.62 18.13
C ILE A 205 -11.49 -19.22 18.61
N TYR A 206 -10.56 -18.55 17.93
CA TYR A 206 -10.04 -17.26 18.35
C TYR A 206 -10.09 -16.28 17.18
N TRP A 207 -10.55 -15.07 17.46
CA TRP A 207 -10.60 -13.96 16.52
C TRP A 207 -9.64 -12.88 16.97
N TYR A 208 -9.02 -12.16 16.02
CA TYR A 208 -8.31 -10.95 16.35
C TYR A 208 -9.29 -9.97 17.02
N GLY A 209 -8.89 -9.41 18.15
CA GLY A 209 -9.62 -8.36 18.84
C GLY A 209 -9.65 -7.05 18.04
N ARG A 210 -10.30 -6.06 18.59
CA ARG A 210 -10.36 -4.73 17.99
C ARG A 210 -8.97 -4.12 17.85
N LEU A 211 -8.81 -3.24 16.87
CA LEU A 211 -7.59 -2.43 16.75
C LEU A 211 -7.37 -1.63 18.04
N GLY A 212 -6.14 -1.60 18.52
CA GLY A 212 -5.77 -0.82 19.69
C GLY A 212 -6.01 0.68 19.49
N GLN A 213 -6.14 1.40 20.60
CA GLN A 213 -6.30 2.85 20.57
C GLN A 213 -5.04 3.52 20.00
N GLU A 214 -5.24 4.65 19.33
CA GLU A 214 -4.14 5.49 18.87
C GLU A 214 -3.36 6.05 20.06
N GLN A 215 -2.04 5.85 20.08
CA GLN A 215 -1.13 6.29 21.13
C GLN A 215 -0.38 7.55 20.73
N ASP A 216 0.24 7.54 19.56
CA ASP A 216 0.86 8.72 18.95
C ASP A 216 0.04 9.14 17.74
N CYS A 217 -0.91 10.03 17.97
CA CYS A 217 -1.80 10.60 16.97
C CYS A 217 -1.74 12.14 16.96
N GLY A 218 -0.68 12.71 17.54
CA GLY A 218 -0.47 14.15 17.63
C GLY A 218 -0.14 14.82 16.29
N GLU A 219 0.05 16.11 16.32
CA GLU A 219 0.39 16.92 15.14
C GLU A 219 1.60 16.34 14.38
N GLY A 220 1.52 16.34 13.05
CA GLY A 220 2.54 15.78 12.18
C GLY A 220 2.39 14.29 11.89
N THR A 221 1.49 13.58 12.59
CA THR A 221 1.19 12.16 12.29
C THR A 221 0.15 12.02 11.17
N ASP A 222 0.16 10.86 10.53
CA ASP A 222 -0.83 10.44 9.57
C ASP A 222 -2.25 10.37 10.17
N PHE A 223 -2.40 9.88 11.41
CA PHE A 223 -3.66 9.90 12.16
C PHE A 223 -4.22 11.31 12.30
N HIS A 224 -3.38 12.26 12.71
CA HIS A 224 -3.81 13.64 12.88
C HIS A 224 -4.27 14.29 11.59
N ALA A 225 -3.56 14.04 10.48
CA ALA A 225 -3.95 14.58 9.17
C ALA A 225 -5.34 14.08 8.76
N ILE A 226 -5.60 12.77 8.85
CA ILE A 226 -6.88 12.15 8.53
C ILE A 226 -8.00 12.69 9.41
N ALA A 227 -7.81 12.72 10.73
CA ALA A 227 -8.80 13.21 11.68
C ALA A 227 -9.21 14.66 11.42
N ASN A 228 -8.33 15.46 10.80
CA ASN A 228 -8.58 16.86 10.46
C ASN A 228 -9.05 17.08 9.01
N GLY A 229 -9.37 16.01 8.25
CA GLY A 229 -9.91 16.10 6.89
C GLY A 229 -8.86 16.37 5.81
N TYR A 230 -7.61 16.02 6.04
CA TYR A 230 -6.53 16.07 5.05
C TYR A 230 -6.15 14.67 4.59
N ALA A 231 -5.76 14.53 3.33
CA ALA A 231 -5.04 13.35 2.89
C ALA A 231 -3.63 13.36 3.50
N SER A 232 -3.18 12.19 3.95
CA SER A 232 -1.86 11.97 4.51
C SER A 232 -0.94 11.38 3.43
N ILE A 233 0.27 11.91 3.30
CA ILE A 233 1.33 11.38 2.44
C ILE A 233 2.54 11.12 3.32
N THR A 234 2.86 9.84 3.55
CA THR A 234 4.00 9.42 4.36
C THR A 234 5.04 8.72 3.48
N PRO A 235 6.27 9.24 3.35
CA PRO A 235 7.35 8.51 2.70
C PRO A 235 7.84 7.38 3.62
N LEU A 236 7.94 6.18 3.08
CA LEU A 236 8.41 4.98 3.78
C LEU A 236 9.70 4.48 3.14
N THR A 237 10.51 3.78 3.93
CA THR A 237 11.69 3.03 3.48
C THR A 237 11.63 1.60 3.95
N VAL A 238 12.39 0.70 3.31
CA VAL A 238 12.49 -0.71 3.70
C VAL A 238 13.68 -1.00 4.61
N ASP A 239 14.56 -0.02 4.82
CA ASP A 239 15.70 -0.21 5.72
C ASP A 239 15.23 -0.21 7.17
N MET A 240 15.19 -1.41 7.75
CA MET A 240 14.81 -1.64 9.14
C MET A 240 16.00 -1.61 10.10
N THR A 241 17.20 -1.25 9.63
CA THR A 241 18.39 -1.18 10.45
C THR A 241 18.31 -0.01 11.43
N ALA A 242 18.46 -0.28 12.72
CA ALA A 242 18.58 0.76 13.72
C ALA A 242 20.00 1.38 13.70
N HIS A 243 20.26 2.21 12.68
CA HIS A 243 21.59 2.75 12.40
C HIS A 243 22.23 3.43 13.60
N ASP A 244 21.45 4.18 14.39
CA ASP A 244 21.93 4.87 15.60
C ASP A 244 22.37 3.90 16.71
N SER A 245 21.94 2.65 16.65
CA SER A 245 22.27 1.62 17.64
C SER A 245 23.53 0.80 17.27
N LEU A 246 24.01 0.87 16.03
CA LEU A 246 25.12 0.03 15.58
C LEU A 246 26.38 0.18 16.45
N ALA A 247 26.78 1.42 16.76
CA ALA A 247 27.98 1.67 17.56
C ALA A 247 27.85 1.16 19.01
N SER A 248 26.66 1.24 19.60
CA SER A 248 26.41 0.75 20.98
C SER A 248 26.41 -0.78 21.01
N ILE A 249 25.76 -1.44 20.04
CA ILE A 249 25.72 -2.89 19.94
C ILE A 249 27.12 -3.44 19.63
N THR A 250 27.90 -2.77 18.75
CA THR A 250 29.29 -3.17 18.45
C THR A 250 30.13 -3.19 19.72
N ARG A 251 30.03 -2.18 20.58
CA ARG A 251 30.74 -2.17 21.87
C ARG A 251 30.24 -3.28 22.80
N TRP A 252 28.94 -3.50 22.86
CA TRP A 252 28.34 -4.52 23.72
C TRP A 252 28.76 -5.94 23.31
N VAL A 253 28.88 -6.22 22.02
CA VAL A 253 29.31 -7.51 21.47
C VAL A 253 30.82 -7.72 21.58
N GLY A 254 31.63 -6.66 21.73
CA GLY A 254 33.10 -6.74 21.69
C GLY A 254 33.72 -7.67 22.73
N ASP A 255 33.03 -7.96 23.83
CA ASP A 255 33.45 -8.86 24.90
C ASP A 255 32.81 -10.27 24.78
N LEU A 256 32.06 -10.54 23.71
CA LEU A 256 31.42 -11.83 23.47
C LEU A 256 32.45 -12.82 22.93
N ILE A 257 32.87 -13.77 23.75
CA ILE A 257 33.72 -14.89 23.35
C ILE A 257 32.82 -16.06 22.95
N ILE A 258 32.92 -16.49 21.69
CA ILE A 258 32.19 -17.66 21.15
C ILE A 258 33.16 -18.78 20.95
#